data_7a38d953c255913d25adfbd2f4e12925
#
_entry.id   7a38d953c255913d25adfbd2f4e12925
#
_cell.length_a   1.000
_cell.length_b   1.000
_cell.length_c   1.000
_cell.angle_alpha   90.00
_cell.angle_beta   90.00
_cell.angle_gamma   90.00
#
_symmetry.space_group_name_H-M   'P 1'
#
loop_
_entity.id
_entity.type
_entity.pdbx_description
1 polymer ?
#
loop_
_entity_poly.entity_id
_entity_poly.type
_entity_poly.pdbx_seq_one_letter_code
_entity_poly.pdbx_strand_id
1 'polypeptide(L)'
;DVSKDEVVSMNRRLSGKEFSLNAQVGEDGDEWQDWLVDKELDHDLKYAHQEEMEQRKDLLKNSIKVLNEREKEILYSRRLNDNPTTLEDLSKKHKISRERVRQIENKAFEKLQKQMLLMAKSKNLLPVN
;
A
#
# COMPACT_ATOMS: atom_id res chain seq x y z
N ASP A 1 38.24 -0.95 14.81
CA ASP A 1 37.65 -0.50 16.08
C ASP A 1 36.20 -0.99 16.13
N VAL A 2 35.94 -1.86 17.10
CA VAL A 2 34.59 -2.42 17.34
C VAL A 2 34.03 -1.73 18.59
N SER A 3 32.75 -1.36 18.58
CA SER A 3 32.11 -0.69 19.71
C SER A 3 31.90 -1.66 20.89
N LYS A 4 31.84 -1.13 22.13
CA LYS A 4 31.54 -1.94 23.33
C LYS A 4 30.22 -2.69 23.21
N ASP A 5 29.21 -2.05 22.61
CA ASP A 5 27.87 -2.63 22.46
C ASP A 5 27.86 -3.80 21.47
N GLU A 6 28.66 -3.72 20.42
CA GLU A 6 28.83 -4.83 19.47
C GLU A 6 29.52 -6.03 20.14
N VAL A 7 30.56 -5.79 20.96
CA VAL A 7 31.24 -6.86 21.71
C VAL A 7 30.29 -7.53 22.69
N VAL A 8 29.50 -6.76 23.44
CA VAL A 8 28.48 -7.28 24.39
C VAL A 8 27.41 -8.08 23.65
N SER A 9 26.93 -7.57 22.52
CA SER A 9 25.94 -8.26 21.69
C SER A 9 26.46 -9.59 21.16
N MET A 10 27.71 -9.60 20.68
CA MET A 10 28.38 -10.82 20.18
C MET A 10 28.61 -11.84 21.30
N ASN A 11 29.10 -11.38 22.47
CA ASN A 11 29.29 -12.26 23.61
C ASN A 11 27.96 -12.88 24.10
N ARG A 12 26.86 -12.12 24.05
CA ARG A 12 25.51 -12.62 24.38
C ARG A 12 25.06 -13.73 23.41
N ARG A 13 25.39 -13.60 22.13
CA ARG A 13 25.09 -14.62 21.11
C ARG A 13 25.95 -15.88 21.30
N LEU A 14 27.24 -15.71 21.60
CA LEU A 14 28.17 -16.82 21.79
C LEU A 14 27.98 -17.55 23.13
N SER A 15 27.44 -16.91 24.15
CA SER A 15 27.16 -17.52 25.45
C SER A 15 25.89 -18.37 25.49
N GLY A 16 25.02 -18.25 24.48
CA GLY A 16 23.85 -19.09 24.31
C GLY A 16 24.21 -20.48 23.80
N LYS A 17 23.54 -21.52 24.29
CA LYS A 17 23.64 -22.85 23.66
C LYS A 17 23.00 -22.79 22.27
N GLU A 18 23.74 -23.22 21.26
CA GLU A 18 23.17 -23.44 19.94
C GLU A 18 22.34 -24.72 19.96
N PHE A 19 21.07 -24.61 19.64
CA PHE A 19 20.20 -25.77 19.47
C PHE A 19 20.17 -26.18 18.00
N SER A 20 20.32 -27.47 17.75
CA SER A 20 20.15 -28.00 16.40
C SER A 20 18.67 -27.91 16.01
N LEU A 21 18.39 -27.43 14.81
CA LEU A 21 17.02 -27.43 14.25
C LEU A 21 16.49 -28.85 13.99
N ASN A 22 17.41 -29.81 13.86
CA ASN A 22 17.07 -31.22 13.71
C ASN A 22 16.96 -31.96 15.06
N ALA A 23 17.00 -31.24 16.18
CA ALA A 23 16.74 -31.84 17.48
C ALA A 23 15.26 -32.19 17.60
N GLN A 24 14.95 -33.40 18.03
CA GLN A 24 13.59 -33.87 18.20
C GLN A 24 12.88 -33.11 19.34
N VAL A 25 11.64 -32.75 19.09
CA VAL A 25 10.76 -32.06 20.04
C VAL A 25 9.55 -32.94 20.31
N GLY A 26 9.40 -33.34 21.56
CA GLY A 26 8.30 -34.20 21.96
C GLY A 26 8.52 -35.70 21.75
N GLU A 27 7.47 -36.47 21.95
CA GLU A 27 7.49 -37.94 21.83
C GLU A 27 7.18 -38.43 20.41
N ASP A 28 6.61 -37.54 19.56
CA ASP A 28 6.16 -37.88 18.21
C ASP A 28 7.28 -37.83 17.15
N GLY A 29 8.49 -37.40 17.53
CA GLY A 29 9.65 -37.37 16.64
C GLY A 29 9.75 -36.15 15.74
N ASP A 30 8.89 -35.17 15.90
CA ASP A 30 8.95 -33.89 15.19
C ASP A 30 10.28 -33.18 15.47
N GLU A 31 10.83 -32.51 14.48
CA GLU A 31 12.03 -31.69 14.63
C GLU A 31 11.68 -30.20 14.81
N TRP A 32 12.56 -29.44 15.47
CA TRP A 32 12.39 -27.98 15.61
C TRP A 32 12.17 -27.26 14.29
N GLN A 33 12.77 -27.77 13.20
CA GLN A 33 12.59 -27.17 11.88
C GLN A 33 11.16 -27.29 11.36
N ASP A 34 10.41 -28.32 11.72
CA ASP A 34 9.02 -28.54 11.27
C ASP A 34 8.06 -27.51 11.90
N TRP A 35 8.46 -26.92 13.02
CA TRP A 35 7.72 -25.88 13.73
C TRP A 35 8.05 -24.47 13.24
N LEU A 36 9.03 -24.31 12.35
CA LEU A 36 9.37 -23.01 11.77
C LEU A 36 8.30 -22.64 10.74
N VAL A 37 7.47 -21.70 11.14
CA VAL A 37 6.47 -21.13 10.23
C VAL A 37 7.13 -19.99 9.45
N ASP A 38 7.11 -20.10 8.12
CA ASP A 38 7.46 -18.99 7.25
C ASP A 38 6.42 -17.86 7.46
N LYS A 39 6.88 -16.70 7.91
CA LYS A 39 6.04 -15.50 8.10
C LYS A 39 5.78 -14.76 6.79
N GLU A 40 6.45 -15.15 5.72
CA GLU A 40 6.16 -14.56 4.42
C GLU A 40 4.81 -15.09 3.90
N LEU A 41 4.04 -14.17 3.33
CA LEU A 41 2.80 -14.53 2.64
C LEU A 41 3.10 -15.56 1.55
N ASP A 42 2.27 -16.60 1.47
CA ASP A 42 2.30 -17.58 0.41
C ASP A 42 2.40 -16.92 -0.97
N HIS A 43 3.16 -17.51 -1.87
CA HIS A 43 3.38 -16.95 -3.21
C HIS A 43 2.05 -16.70 -3.93
N ASP A 44 1.09 -17.59 -3.82
CA ASP A 44 -0.22 -17.46 -4.44
C ASP A 44 -0.97 -16.23 -3.92
N LEU A 45 -0.93 -15.98 -2.61
CA LEU A 45 -1.51 -14.79 -1.99
C LEU A 45 -0.77 -13.51 -2.39
N LYS A 46 0.56 -13.56 -2.53
CA LYS A 46 1.35 -12.41 -3.02
C LYS A 46 0.97 -12.08 -4.47
N TYR A 47 0.87 -13.08 -5.33
CA TYR A 47 0.46 -12.87 -6.73
C TYR A 47 -0.96 -12.34 -6.84
N ALA A 48 -1.91 -12.94 -6.12
CA ALA A 48 -3.29 -12.48 -6.10
C ALA A 48 -3.40 -11.01 -5.65
N HIS A 49 -2.66 -10.63 -4.61
CA HIS A 49 -2.63 -9.25 -4.13
C HIS A 49 -1.98 -8.29 -5.13
N GLN A 50 -0.91 -8.72 -5.79
CA GLN A 50 -0.24 -7.91 -6.82
C GLN A 50 -1.16 -7.69 -8.02
N GLU A 51 -1.82 -8.73 -8.51
CA GLU A 51 -2.78 -8.64 -9.61
C GLU A 51 -3.94 -7.71 -9.27
N GLU A 52 -4.50 -7.82 -8.07
CA GLU A 52 -5.56 -6.93 -7.60
C GLU A 52 -5.09 -5.46 -7.55
N MET A 53 -3.87 -5.22 -7.07
CA MET A 53 -3.29 -3.87 -7.03
C MET A 53 -3.06 -3.31 -8.44
N GLU A 54 -2.63 -4.10 -9.40
CA GLU A 54 -2.47 -3.69 -10.79
C GLU A 54 -3.82 -3.36 -11.42
N GLN A 55 -4.82 -4.19 -11.22
CA GLN A 55 -6.19 -3.93 -11.70
C GLN A 55 -6.75 -2.62 -11.12
N ARG A 56 -6.54 -2.36 -9.81
CA ARG A 56 -6.96 -1.10 -9.17
C ARG A 56 -6.22 0.11 -9.75
N LYS A 57 -4.92 0.00 -10.00
CA LYS A 57 -4.11 1.05 -10.64
C LYS A 57 -4.61 1.35 -12.05
N ASP A 58 -4.92 0.34 -12.83
CA ASP A 58 -5.42 0.50 -14.20
C ASP A 58 -6.82 1.14 -14.21
N LEU A 59 -7.71 0.74 -13.31
CA LEU A 59 -9.00 1.39 -13.13
C LEU A 59 -8.85 2.88 -12.81
N LEU A 60 -7.98 3.20 -11.85
CA LEU A 60 -7.70 4.59 -11.47
C LEU A 60 -7.13 5.39 -12.64
N LYS A 61 -6.11 4.85 -13.32
CA LYS A 61 -5.44 5.48 -14.47
C LYS A 61 -6.41 5.80 -15.61
N ASN A 62 -7.33 4.88 -15.89
CA ASN A 62 -8.34 5.08 -16.92
C ASN A 62 -9.44 6.04 -16.48
N SER A 63 -9.82 6.01 -15.21
CA SER A 63 -10.83 6.92 -14.67
C SER A 63 -10.36 8.37 -14.58
N ILE A 64 -9.08 8.62 -14.34
CA ILE A 64 -8.48 9.97 -14.33
C ILE A 64 -8.57 10.63 -15.71
N LYS A 65 -8.61 9.87 -16.81
CA LYS A 65 -8.71 10.44 -18.16
C LYS A 65 -9.97 11.25 -18.40
N VAL A 66 -11.04 10.99 -17.65
CA VAL A 66 -12.33 11.70 -17.75
C VAL A 66 -12.30 13.09 -17.11
N LEU A 67 -11.30 13.37 -16.27
CA LEU A 67 -11.15 14.65 -15.60
C LEU A 67 -10.48 15.69 -16.50
N ASN A 68 -10.88 16.97 -16.33
CA ASN A 68 -10.20 18.09 -16.98
C ASN A 68 -8.79 18.28 -16.36
N GLU A 69 -7.87 18.91 -17.10
CA GLU A 69 -6.50 19.13 -16.63
C GLU A 69 -6.43 19.83 -15.27
N ARG A 70 -7.28 20.85 -15.05
CA ARG A 70 -7.37 21.56 -13.77
C ARG A 70 -7.90 20.67 -12.63
N GLU A 71 -8.90 19.84 -12.92
CA GLU A 71 -9.45 18.87 -11.97
C GLU A 71 -8.40 17.80 -11.60
N LYS A 72 -7.63 17.30 -12.58
CA LYS A 72 -6.54 16.34 -12.37
C LYS A 72 -5.46 16.94 -11.48
N GLU A 73 -5.01 18.15 -11.78
CA GLU A 73 -3.94 18.80 -11.03
C GLU A 73 -4.33 19.03 -9.57
N ILE A 74 -5.53 19.54 -9.31
CA ILE A 74 -6.04 19.76 -7.95
C ILE A 74 -6.18 18.42 -7.21
N LEU A 75 -6.78 17.41 -7.86
CA LEU A 75 -6.97 16.10 -7.25
C LEU A 75 -5.64 15.41 -6.94
N TYR A 76 -4.68 15.47 -7.89
CA TYR A 76 -3.36 14.89 -7.70
C TYR A 76 -2.61 15.55 -6.55
N SER A 77 -2.56 16.89 -6.53
CA SER A 77 -1.85 17.65 -5.48
C SER A 77 -2.46 17.48 -4.09
N ARG A 78 -3.76 17.14 -4.00
CA ARG A 78 -4.48 17.04 -2.73
C ARG A 78 -4.62 15.61 -2.21
N ARG A 79 -4.80 14.64 -3.09
CA ARG A 79 -5.20 13.27 -2.73
C ARG A 79 -4.23 12.18 -3.14
N LEU A 80 -3.45 12.41 -4.18
CA LEU A 80 -2.58 11.40 -4.75
C LEU A 80 -1.09 11.66 -4.50
N ASN A 81 -0.77 12.77 -3.85
CA ASN A 81 0.60 13.11 -3.49
C ASN A 81 0.84 12.78 -2.01
N ASP A 82 2.01 12.22 -1.69
CA ASP A 82 2.43 11.92 -0.31
C ASP A 82 2.46 13.18 0.57
N ASN A 83 2.77 14.33 -0.03
CA ASN A 83 2.74 15.63 0.63
C ASN A 83 1.60 16.49 0.04
N PRO A 84 0.39 16.44 0.63
CA PRO A 84 -0.76 17.16 0.09
C PRO A 84 -0.56 18.68 0.18
N THR A 85 -0.70 19.36 -0.96
CA THR A 85 -0.63 20.82 -1.06
C THR A 85 -1.81 21.46 -0.35
N THR A 86 -1.62 22.62 0.29
CA THR A 86 -2.72 23.31 0.99
C THR A 86 -3.73 23.92 0.02
N LEU A 87 -4.99 24.11 0.49
CA LEU A 87 -6.02 24.80 -0.30
C LEU A 87 -5.62 26.24 -0.64
N GLU A 88 -4.81 26.84 0.24
CA GLU A 88 -4.34 28.21 0.08
C GLU A 88 -3.33 28.32 -1.06
N ASP A 89 -2.37 27.40 -1.14
CA ASP A 89 -1.37 27.39 -2.19
C ASP A 89 -1.99 27.14 -3.56
N LEU A 90 -2.95 26.19 -3.62
CA LEU A 90 -3.70 25.92 -4.84
C LEU A 90 -4.60 27.10 -5.24
N SER A 91 -5.18 27.83 -4.27
CA SER A 91 -5.95 29.04 -4.55
C SER A 91 -5.10 30.13 -5.19
N LYS A 92 -3.87 30.32 -4.69
CA LYS A 92 -2.89 31.27 -5.25
C LYS A 92 -2.45 30.83 -6.65
N LYS A 93 -2.11 29.53 -6.80
CA LYS A 93 -1.66 28.97 -8.09
C LYS A 93 -2.71 29.09 -9.20
N HIS A 94 -3.94 28.77 -8.90
CA HIS A 94 -5.05 28.80 -9.86
C HIS A 94 -5.81 30.12 -9.92
N LYS A 95 -5.45 31.11 -9.08
CA LYS A 95 -6.11 32.41 -8.97
C LYS A 95 -7.64 32.30 -8.73
N ILE A 96 -8.04 31.40 -7.85
CA ILE A 96 -9.44 31.16 -7.44
C ILE A 96 -9.54 31.09 -5.92
N SER A 97 -10.75 31.25 -5.37
CA SER A 97 -10.95 31.19 -3.93
C SER A 97 -10.69 29.76 -3.38
N ARG A 98 -10.30 29.67 -2.11
CA ARG A 98 -10.11 28.38 -1.40
C ARG A 98 -11.37 27.50 -1.48
N GLU A 99 -12.54 28.10 -1.31
CA GLU A 99 -13.81 27.39 -1.41
C GLU A 99 -14.05 26.84 -2.83
N ARG A 100 -13.63 27.59 -3.85
CA ARG A 100 -13.72 27.12 -5.23
C ARG A 100 -12.79 25.93 -5.50
N VAL A 101 -11.58 25.92 -4.93
CA VAL A 101 -10.67 24.77 -5.00
C VAL A 101 -11.34 23.54 -4.38
N ARG A 102 -11.94 23.69 -3.19
CA ARG A 102 -12.66 22.61 -2.49
C ARG A 102 -13.84 22.06 -3.30
N GLN A 103 -14.61 22.95 -3.94
CA GLN A 103 -15.71 22.54 -4.82
C GLN A 103 -15.22 21.74 -6.03
N ILE A 104 -14.10 22.16 -6.65
CA ILE A 104 -13.51 21.46 -7.78
C ILE A 104 -12.97 20.10 -7.32
N GLU A 105 -12.28 20.04 -6.18
CA GLU A 105 -11.78 18.78 -5.59
C GLU A 105 -12.93 17.78 -5.39
N ASN A 106 -14.02 18.20 -4.75
CA ASN A 106 -15.17 17.32 -4.49
C ASN A 106 -15.82 16.84 -5.79
N LYS A 107 -16.07 17.74 -6.74
CA LYS A 107 -16.64 17.37 -8.04
C LYS A 107 -15.73 16.43 -8.83
N ALA A 108 -14.42 16.67 -8.81
CA ALA A 108 -13.45 15.79 -9.46
C ALA A 108 -13.47 14.41 -8.82
N PHE A 109 -13.52 14.34 -7.49
CA PHE A 109 -13.58 13.08 -6.77
C PHE A 109 -14.88 12.31 -7.05
N GLU A 110 -16.02 12.97 -7.06
CA GLU A 110 -17.31 12.36 -7.42
C GLU A 110 -17.31 11.80 -8.85
N LYS A 111 -16.79 12.56 -9.81
CA LYS A 111 -16.63 12.10 -11.20
C LYS A 111 -15.73 10.88 -11.29
N LEU A 112 -14.59 10.90 -10.60
CA LEU A 112 -13.65 9.80 -10.55
C LEU A 112 -14.31 8.55 -9.97
N GLN A 113 -14.97 8.68 -8.82
CA GLN A 113 -15.65 7.58 -8.13
C GLN A 113 -16.74 6.96 -9.02
N LYS A 114 -17.57 7.80 -9.65
CA LYS A 114 -18.61 7.33 -10.57
C LYS A 114 -18.02 6.56 -11.74
N GLN A 115 -16.95 7.08 -12.32
CA GLN A 115 -16.29 6.42 -13.46
C GLN A 115 -15.62 5.09 -13.06
N MET A 116 -14.97 5.05 -11.90
CA MET A 116 -14.39 3.81 -11.37
C MET A 116 -15.46 2.74 -11.14
N LEU A 117 -16.60 3.11 -10.56
CA LEU A 117 -17.72 2.20 -10.34
C LEU A 117 -18.30 1.66 -11.65
N LEU A 118 -18.44 2.49 -12.67
CA LEU A 118 -18.90 2.07 -13.99
C LEU A 118 -17.93 1.08 -14.62
N MET A 119 -16.63 1.36 -14.56
CA MET A 119 -15.59 0.47 -15.11
C MET A 119 -15.47 -0.84 -14.31
N ALA A 120 -15.60 -0.79 -12.99
CA ALA A 120 -15.57 -1.98 -12.14
C ALA A 120 -16.76 -2.89 -12.41
N LYS A 121 -17.96 -2.33 -12.63
CA LYS A 121 -19.15 -3.09 -13.05
C LYS A 121 -18.96 -3.73 -14.44
N SER A 122 -18.40 -2.99 -15.41
CA SER A 122 -18.19 -3.50 -16.76
C SER A 122 -17.15 -4.63 -16.82
N LYS A 123 -16.22 -4.67 -15.85
CA LYS A 123 -15.19 -5.72 -15.73
C LYS A 123 -15.56 -6.86 -14.77
N ASN A 124 -16.80 -6.89 -14.24
CA ASN A 124 -17.24 -7.87 -13.22
C ASN A 124 -16.32 -7.94 -11.98
N LEU A 125 -15.66 -6.83 -11.64
CA LEU A 125 -14.76 -6.75 -10.47
C LEU A 125 -15.49 -6.44 -9.16
N LEU A 126 -16.80 -6.18 -9.21
CA LEU A 126 -17.63 -5.97 -8.02
C LEU A 126 -18.46 -7.24 -7.78
N PRO A 127 -18.57 -7.70 -6.52
CA PRO A 127 -19.51 -8.74 -6.20
C PRO A 127 -20.93 -8.29 -6.57
N VAL A 128 -21.64 -9.12 -7.29
CA VAL A 128 -23.06 -8.93 -7.61
C VAL A 128 -23.82 -9.18 -6.30
N ASN A 129 -24.28 -8.10 -5.65
CA ASN A 129 -25.29 -8.16 -4.61
C ASN A 129 -26.66 -8.11 -5.26
#